data_0ef1457e436e6765d8a90bd262ec54c8
#
_entry.id   0ef1457e436e6765d8a90bd262ec54c8
#
_cell.length_a   1.000
_cell.length_b   1.000
_cell.length_c   1.000
_cell.angle_alpha   90.00
_cell.angle_beta   90.00
_cell.angle_gamma   90.00
#
_symmetry.space_group_name_H-M   'P 1'
#
loop_
_entity.id
_entity.type
_entity.pdbx_description
1 polymer ?
#
loop_
_entity_poly.entity_id
_entity_poly.type
_entity_poly.pdbx_seq_one_letter_code
_entity_poly.pdbx_strand_id
1 'polypeptide(L)'
;MPNTGPEPASSPPVEVAIGLIRDNQGRVLVTRRRDAQHLAGLWEFPGGKVESGESPTVALQRELDEELGVAVDSAVQCLTVEHDYGECAVRLHVFRVTAWSGAPRGREAQPMEWRAPLDLDPADFPAANRPMLNVLRLPERYLITPSPDDAAQAAAIAGQVTQALRAGQADMVQVRAPDLGRVDYCDFLAAITGPADALGIPVLANAPPDWLADFPRVGLHLPERRWRELDARPASAGWVAASVHDRAGLERAAALGLDFVVLGPVQATATHPGAEALGWGRFADWVRGAALPVYALGGMSAVSLPRTRAAGAQGIAAIRGLLG
;
A
#
# COMPACT_ATOMS: atom_id res chain seq x y z
N MET A 1 -35.87 -28.04 -21.77
CA MET A 1 -34.57 -28.21 -21.13
C MET A 1 -33.58 -27.32 -21.87
N PRO A 2 -33.17 -26.12 -21.36
CA PRO A 2 -32.09 -25.38 -21.97
C PRO A 2 -30.76 -26.08 -21.68
N ASN A 3 -30.02 -26.36 -22.72
CA ASN A 3 -28.71 -26.97 -22.71
C ASN A 3 -27.69 -25.94 -22.19
N THR A 4 -27.31 -26.01 -20.93
CA THR A 4 -26.17 -25.28 -20.38
C THR A 4 -24.90 -26.02 -20.80
N GLY A 5 -24.40 -25.66 -21.98
CA GLY A 5 -23.02 -26.02 -22.35
C GLY A 5 -22.06 -25.47 -21.30
N PRO A 6 -20.88 -26.13 -21.10
CA PRO A 6 -19.87 -25.62 -20.16
C PRO A 6 -19.46 -24.22 -20.59
N GLU A 7 -19.45 -23.28 -19.62
CA GLU A 7 -18.81 -21.98 -19.81
C GLU A 7 -17.38 -22.19 -20.33
N PRO A 8 -16.92 -21.42 -21.32
CA PRO A 8 -15.56 -21.56 -21.82
C PRO A 8 -14.61 -21.28 -20.64
N ALA A 9 -13.75 -22.26 -20.34
CA ALA A 9 -12.70 -22.12 -19.34
C ALA A 9 -11.89 -20.87 -19.72
N SER A 10 -11.90 -19.85 -18.86
CA SER A 10 -11.14 -18.63 -19.08
C SER A 10 -9.68 -19.00 -19.26
N SER A 11 -9.06 -18.52 -20.34
CA SER A 11 -7.62 -18.71 -20.56
C SER A 11 -6.85 -18.25 -19.31
N PRO A 12 -5.75 -18.94 -18.94
CA PRO A 12 -4.95 -18.51 -17.79
C PRO A 12 -4.50 -17.05 -17.98
N PRO A 13 -4.42 -16.27 -16.88
CA PRO A 13 -3.99 -14.88 -16.96
C PRO A 13 -2.58 -14.76 -17.54
N VAL A 14 -2.36 -13.70 -18.30
CA VAL A 14 -1.02 -13.36 -18.79
C VAL A 14 -0.19 -12.87 -17.61
N GLU A 15 0.90 -13.58 -17.32
CA GLU A 15 1.84 -13.21 -16.26
C GLU A 15 2.74 -12.06 -16.74
N VAL A 16 2.87 -10.99 -15.95
CA VAL A 16 3.67 -9.80 -16.28
C VAL A 16 4.51 -9.40 -15.08
N ALA A 17 5.80 -9.14 -15.29
CA ALA A 17 6.70 -8.63 -14.28
C ALA A 17 6.89 -7.11 -14.47
N ILE A 18 6.71 -6.32 -13.39
CA ILE A 18 6.74 -4.86 -13.42
C ILE A 18 7.72 -4.33 -12.39
N GLY A 19 8.58 -3.37 -12.79
CA GLY A 19 9.58 -2.73 -11.96
C GLY A 19 9.19 -1.32 -11.52
N LEU A 20 9.11 -1.08 -10.20
CA LEU A 20 9.05 0.26 -9.64
C LEU A 20 10.49 0.72 -9.39
N ILE A 21 11.06 1.47 -10.35
CA ILE A 21 12.45 1.96 -10.32
C ILE A 21 12.44 3.39 -9.82
N ARG A 22 13.24 3.68 -8.79
CA ARG A 22 13.45 5.05 -8.28
C ARG A 22 14.86 5.53 -8.53
N ASP A 23 14.99 6.81 -8.83
CA ASP A 23 16.29 7.49 -8.84
C ASP A 23 16.70 7.96 -7.43
N ASN A 24 17.88 8.58 -7.33
CA ASN A 24 18.40 9.13 -6.08
C ASN A 24 17.63 10.36 -5.55
N GLN A 25 16.71 10.92 -6.34
CA GLN A 25 15.81 12.00 -5.94
C GLN A 25 14.42 11.47 -5.52
N GLY A 26 14.24 10.15 -5.53
CA GLY A 26 12.96 9.50 -5.19
C GLY A 26 11.90 9.55 -6.30
N ARG A 27 12.25 10.09 -7.50
CA ARG A 27 11.35 10.04 -8.65
C ARG A 27 11.30 8.62 -9.21
N VAL A 28 10.15 8.26 -9.77
CA VAL A 28 9.92 6.93 -10.36
C VAL A 28 9.99 7.02 -11.88
N LEU A 29 10.55 5.98 -12.50
CA LEU A 29 10.61 5.84 -13.95
C LEU A 29 9.26 5.35 -14.46
N VAL A 30 8.70 6.06 -15.46
CA VAL A 30 7.51 5.67 -16.19
C VAL A 30 7.77 5.70 -17.68
N THR A 31 7.12 4.83 -18.42
CA THR A 31 7.17 4.74 -19.89
C THR A 31 5.78 4.97 -20.46
N ARG A 32 5.67 5.38 -21.71
CA ARG A 32 4.38 5.60 -22.36
C ARG A 32 4.09 4.48 -23.34
N ARG A 33 2.89 3.91 -23.23
CA ARG A 33 2.43 2.83 -24.11
C ARG A 33 2.33 3.31 -25.54
N ARG A 34 2.81 2.49 -26.49
CA ARG A 34 2.82 2.82 -27.91
C ARG A 34 1.44 2.61 -28.53
N ASP A 35 1.18 3.27 -29.67
CA ASP A 35 -0.10 3.28 -30.37
C ASP A 35 -0.63 1.89 -30.78
N ALA A 36 0.25 0.89 -30.94
CA ALA A 36 -0.13 -0.47 -31.28
C ALA A 36 -0.51 -1.36 -30.08
N GLN A 37 -0.40 -0.85 -28.85
CA GLN A 37 -0.66 -1.62 -27.62
C GLN A 37 -2.09 -1.36 -27.12
N HIS A 38 -2.63 -2.35 -26.39
CA HIS A 38 -3.86 -2.17 -25.61
C HIS A 38 -3.68 -1.02 -24.62
N LEU A 39 -4.68 -0.11 -24.51
CA LEU A 39 -4.60 1.12 -23.71
C LEU A 39 -3.46 2.06 -24.14
N ALA A 40 -3.28 2.23 -25.46
CA ALA A 40 -2.28 3.12 -26.06
C ALA A 40 -2.34 4.55 -25.49
N GLY A 41 -1.18 5.16 -25.34
CA GLY A 41 -1.06 6.54 -24.89
C GLY A 41 -1.08 6.74 -23.36
N LEU A 42 -1.47 5.74 -22.57
CA LEU A 42 -1.35 5.77 -21.10
C LEU A 42 0.10 5.58 -20.67
N TRP A 43 0.41 6.08 -19.47
CA TRP A 43 1.66 5.79 -18.79
C TRP A 43 1.63 4.40 -18.16
N GLU A 44 2.79 3.78 -18.05
CA GLU A 44 2.96 2.48 -17.41
C GLU A 44 4.29 2.43 -16.65
N PHE A 45 4.42 1.47 -15.76
CA PHE A 45 5.70 1.14 -15.16
C PHE A 45 6.42 0.11 -16.05
N PRO A 46 7.74 0.24 -16.24
CA PRO A 46 8.49 -0.63 -17.15
C PRO A 46 8.46 -2.10 -16.71
N GLY A 47 8.45 -2.99 -17.68
CA GLY A 47 8.40 -4.43 -17.52
C GLY A 47 7.60 -5.11 -18.61
N GLY A 48 7.52 -6.43 -18.58
CA GLY A 48 6.88 -7.17 -19.64
C GLY A 48 6.45 -8.58 -19.25
N LYS A 49 6.10 -9.38 -20.25
CA LYS A 49 5.53 -10.71 -20.05
C LYS A 49 6.56 -11.69 -19.50
N VAL A 50 6.10 -12.54 -18.59
CA VAL A 50 6.88 -13.70 -18.12
C VAL A 50 6.81 -14.78 -19.19
N GLU A 51 7.94 -15.20 -19.72
CA GLU A 51 8.04 -16.25 -20.72
C GLU A 51 7.90 -17.65 -20.12
N SER A 52 7.61 -18.64 -20.97
CA SER A 52 7.45 -20.02 -20.51
C SER A 52 8.73 -20.57 -19.87
N GLY A 53 8.62 -21.04 -18.64
CA GLY A 53 9.75 -21.55 -17.85
C GLY A 53 10.57 -20.48 -17.11
N GLU A 54 10.21 -19.23 -17.27
CA GLU A 54 10.85 -18.11 -16.61
C GLU A 54 10.17 -17.77 -15.25
N SER A 55 10.95 -17.34 -14.26
CA SER A 55 10.36 -16.79 -13.05
C SER A 55 10.06 -15.29 -13.24
N PRO A 56 9.08 -14.69 -12.51
CA PRO A 56 8.80 -13.25 -12.60
C PRO A 56 10.01 -12.38 -12.32
N THR A 57 10.93 -12.80 -11.46
CA THR A 57 12.17 -12.05 -11.17
C THR A 57 13.12 -12.05 -12.37
N VAL A 58 13.24 -13.19 -13.06
CA VAL A 58 14.09 -13.31 -14.27
C VAL A 58 13.48 -12.50 -15.41
N ALA A 59 12.16 -12.57 -15.60
CA ALA A 59 11.43 -11.75 -16.56
C ALA A 59 11.68 -10.26 -16.33
N LEU A 60 11.56 -9.80 -15.09
CA LEU A 60 11.85 -8.40 -14.72
C LEU A 60 13.27 -7.97 -15.15
N GLN A 61 14.28 -8.80 -14.86
CA GLN A 61 15.67 -8.49 -15.21
C GLN A 61 15.87 -8.41 -16.72
N ARG A 62 15.33 -9.36 -17.48
CA ARG A 62 15.39 -9.39 -18.94
C ARG A 62 14.69 -8.19 -19.56
N GLU A 63 13.43 -7.93 -19.19
CA GLU A 63 12.61 -6.86 -19.76
C GLU A 63 13.24 -5.48 -19.49
N LEU A 64 13.72 -5.21 -18.26
CA LEU A 64 14.34 -3.94 -17.93
C LEU A 64 15.69 -3.72 -18.65
N ASP A 65 16.43 -4.79 -18.91
CA ASP A 65 17.63 -4.65 -19.76
C ASP A 65 17.25 -4.43 -21.23
N GLU A 66 16.32 -5.21 -21.78
CA GLU A 66 15.87 -5.11 -23.18
C GLU A 66 15.25 -3.73 -23.48
N GLU A 67 14.28 -3.31 -22.67
CA GLU A 67 13.56 -2.06 -22.91
C GLU A 67 14.35 -0.78 -22.57
N LEU A 68 15.15 -0.84 -21.50
CA LEU A 68 15.73 0.37 -20.90
C LEU A 68 17.26 0.33 -20.77
N GLY A 69 17.91 -0.83 -20.90
CA GLY A 69 19.33 -1.00 -20.61
C GLY A 69 19.65 -0.86 -19.12
N VAL A 70 18.73 -1.28 -18.28
CA VAL A 70 18.87 -1.27 -16.83
C VAL A 70 19.17 -2.68 -16.35
N ALA A 71 20.34 -2.86 -15.72
CA ALA A 71 20.66 -4.11 -15.01
C ALA A 71 20.07 -4.04 -13.59
N VAL A 72 19.18 -4.96 -13.23
CA VAL A 72 18.59 -5.06 -11.91
C VAL A 72 19.47 -5.91 -11.00
N ASP A 73 20.10 -5.27 -10.02
CA ASP A 73 20.98 -5.93 -9.06
C ASP A 73 20.18 -6.52 -7.87
N SER A 74 19.08 -5.86 -7.48
CA SER A 74 18.19 -6.32 -6.40
C SER A 74 16.78 -5.79 -6.57
N ALA A 75 15.80 -6.67 -6.35
CA ALA A 75 14.39 -6.33 -6.37
C ALA A 75 13.62 -7.16 -5.33
N VAL A 76 12.55 -6.59 -4.77
CA VAL A 76 11.67 -7.25 -3.81
C VAL A 76 10.24 -7.16 -4.31
N GLN A 77 9.58 -8.31 -4.50
CA GLN A 77 8.17 -8.35 -4.87
C GLN A 77 7.32 -7.75 -3.75
N CYS A 78 6.47 -6.79 -4.08
CA CYS A 78 5.65 -6.04 -3.13
C CYS A 78 4.14 -6.15 -3.36
N LEU A 79 3.71 -6.56 -4.57
CA LEU A 79 2.31 -6.81 -4.91
C LEU A 79 2.19 -7.97 -5.91
N THR A 80 1.01 -8.61 -5.89
CA THR A 80 0.51 -9.43 -6.98
C THR A 80 -0.90 -8.98 -7.31
N VAL A 81 -1.10 -8.35 -8.47
CA VAL A 81 -2.39 -7.76 -8.86
C VAL A 81 -2.98 -8.58 -10.00
N GLU A 82 -4.16 -9.12 -9.80
CA GLU A 82 -4.96 -9.74 -10.87
C GLU A 82 -5.98 -8.72 -11.39
N HIS A 83 -6.10 -8.62 -12.69
CA HIS A 83 -7.07 -7.74 -13.32
C HIS A 83 -7.59 -8.35 -14.62
N ASP A 84 -8.92 -8.31 -14.78
CA ASP A 84 -9.59 -8.77 -15.99
C ASP A 84 -10.05 -7.56 -16.80
N TYR A 85 -9.51 -7.44 -18.00
CA TYR A 85 -9.91 -6.41 -18.97
C TYR A 85 -11.07 -6.87 -19.88
N GLY A 86 -11.66 -8.05 -19.63
CA GLY A 86 -12.71 -8.66 -20.44
C GLY A 86 -12.17 -9.44 -21.65
N GLU A 87 -11.25 -8.89 -22.40
CA GLU A 87 -10.59 -9.58 -23.52
C GLU A 87 -9.40 -10.44 -23.05
N CYS A 88 -8.74 -10.06 -21.99
CA CYS A 88 -7.66 -10.83 -21.37
C CYS A 88 -7.55 -10.53 -19.87
N ALA A 89 -7.27 -11.57 -19.10
CA ALA A 89 -6.88 -11.44 -17.70
C ALA A 89 -5.36 -11.32 -17.61
N VAL A 90 -4.88 -10.49 -16.68
CA VAL A 90 -3.46 -10.31 -16.40
C VAL A 90 -3.17 -10.57 -14.92
N ARG A 91 -1.99 -11.12 -14.63
CA ARG A 91 -1.44 -11.17 -13.28
C ARG A 91 -0.11 -10.42 -13.27
N LEU A 92 -0.09 -9.32 -12.52
CA LEU A 92 1.03 -8.40 -12.44
C LEU A 92 1.86 -8.71 -11.19
N HIS A 93 3.08 -9.15 -11.37
CA HIS A 93 4.09 -9.31 -10.33
C HIS A 93 4.86 -8.01 -10.19
N VAL A 94 4.58 -7.23 -9.15
CA VAL A 94 5.15 -5.90 -8.98
C VAL A 94 6.35 -5.95 -8.05
N PHE A 95 7.47 -5.44 -8.52
CA PHE A 95 8.73 -5.43 -7.78
C PHE A 95 9.16 -4.00 -7.46
N ARG A 96 9.56 -3.79 -6.24
CA ARG A 96 10.32 -2.62 -5.83
C ARG A 96 11.79 -2.90 -6.16
N VAL A 97 12.34 -2.22 -7.18
CA VAL A 97 13.76 -2.34 -7.55
C VAL A 97 14.57 -1.55 -6.53
N THR A 98 15.41 -2.23 -5.76
CA THR A 98 16.15 -1.65 -4.63
C THR A 98 17.60 -1.34 -4.97
N ALA A 99 18.16 -2.00 -5.99
CA ALA A 99 19.46 -1.69 -6.55
C ALA A 99 19.47 -2.00 -8.05
N TRP A 100 20.03 -1.09 -8.83
CA TRP A 100 20.15 -1.21 -10.27
C TRP A 100 21.32 -0.38 -10.77
N SER A 101 21.81 -0.72 -11.98
CA SER A 101 22.91 -0.03 -12.66
C SER A 101 22.59 0.20 -14.13
N GLY A 102 23.36 1.04 -14.79
CA GLY A 102 23.16 1.46 -16.17
C GLY A 102 22.59 2.87 -16.29
N ALA A 103 22.32 3.30 -17.52
CA ALA A 103 21.72 4.59 -17.84
C ALA A 103 20.41 4.33 -18.59
N PRO A 104 19.24 4.48 -17.95
CA PRO A 104 17.95 4.19 -18.57
C PRO A 104 17.75 4.96 -19.88
N ARG A 105 17.40 4.24 -20.94
CA ARG A 105 17.09 4.79 -22.28
C ARG A 105 15.96 3.98 -22.89
N GLY A 106 14.98 4.62 -23.49
CA GLY A 106 13.93 3.94 -24.25
C GLY A 106 14.51 3.24 -25.49
N ARG A 107 14.98 2.00 -25.36
CA ARG A 107 15.59 1.23 -26.45
C ARG A 107 14.61 0.85 -27.55
N GLU A 108 13.33 0.90 -27.25
CA GLU A 108 12.23 0.65 -28.18
C GLU A 108 11.59 1.95 -28.70
N ALA A 109 12.26 3.10 -28.54
CA ALA A 109 11.77 4.43 -28.89
C ALA A 109 10.48 4.86 -28.13
N GLN A 110 10.14 4.22 -27.02
CA GLN A 110 9.06 4.64 -26.13
C GLN A 110 9.46 5.90 -25.37
N PRO A 111 8.53 6.89 -25.22
CA PRO A 111 8.75 8.02 -24.32
C PRO A 111 8.93 7.54 -22.88
N MET A 112 9.85 8.17 -22.16
CA MET A 112 10.24 7.80 -20.83
C MET A 112 10.45 9.05 -19.98
N GLU A 113 9.96 9.06 -18.74
CA GLU A 113 10.08 10.19 -17.82
C GLU A 113 10.36 9.74 -16.38
N TRP A 114 11.10 10.59 -15.66
CA TRP A 114 11.25 10.50 -14.21
C TRP A 114 10.23 11.45 -13.57
N ARG A 115 9.27 10.93 -12.80
CA ARG A 115 8.21 11.70 -12.17
C ARG A 115 8.19 11.53 -10.67
N ALA A 116 7.86 12.60 -9.92
CA ALA A 116 7.62 12.46 -8.50
C ALA A 116 6.34 11.62 -8.26
N PRO A 117 6.32 10.73 -7.25
CA PRO A 117 5.16 9.88 -6.99
C PRO A 117 3.83 10.64 -6.81
N LEU A 118 3.88 11.86 -6.29
CA LEU A 118 2.69 12.69 -6.08
C LEU A 118 2.17 13.35 -7.38
N ASP A 119 3.03 13.46 -8.41
CA ASP A 119 2.67 14.05 -9.71
C ASP A 119 2.08 13.02 -10.70
N LEU A 120 2.00 11.74 -10.30
CA LEU A 120 1.40 10.69 -11.11
C LEU A 120 -0.13 10.77 -11.00
N ASP A 121 -0.84 11.20 -12.05
CA ASP A 121 -2.31 11.16 -12.04
C ASP A 121 -2.80 9.71 -12.27
N PRO A 122 -3.64 9.12 -11.39
CA PRO A 122 -4.21 7.80 -11.62
C PRO A 122 -5.00 7.68 -12.93
N ALA A 123 -5.55 8.77 -13.46
CA ALA A 123 -6.27 8.79 -14.72
C ALA A 123 -5.36 8.56 -15.93
N ASP A 124 -4.07 8.83 -15.80
CA ASP A 124 -3.07 8.63 -16.84
C ASP A 124 -2.56 7.18 -16.94
N PHE A 125 -3.00 6.29 -16.04
CA PHE A 125 -2.52 4.90 -15.94
C PHE A 125 -3.67 3.90 -16.14
N PRO A 126 -3.37 2.66 -16.60
CA PRO A 126 -4.34 1.56 -16.56
C PRO A 126 -4.87 1.31 -15.15
N ALA A 127 -6.14 0.89 -15.04
CA ALA A 127 -6.80 0.67 -13.74
C ALA A 127 -6.03 -0.30 -12.82
N ALA A 128 -5.42 -1.33 -13.39
CA ALA A 128 -4.59 -2.29 -12.67
C ALA A 128 -3.35 -1.68 -11.97
N ASN A 129 -2.94 -0.46 -12.36
CA ASN A 129 -1.77 0.21 -11.80
C ASN A 129 -2.07 0.99 -10.51
N ARG A 130 -3.34 1.14 -10.14
CA ARG A 130 -3.73 1.89 -8.93
C ARG A 130 -3.02 1.43 -7.65
N PRO A 131 -2.90 0.11 -7.35
CA PRO A 131 -2.16 -0.33 -6.16
C PRO A 131 -0.67 0.03 -6.20
N MET A 132 -0.06 0.10 -7.40
CA MET A 132 1.33 0.52 -7.58
C MET A 132 1.53 2.01 -7.25
N LEU A 133 0.58 2.86 -7.67
CA LEU A 133 0.57 4.29 -7.31
C LEU A 133 0.46 4.45 -5.79
N ASN A 134 -0.32 3.60 -5.12
CA ASN A 134 -0.42 3.60 -3.66
C ASN A 134 0.92 3.19 -3.01
N VAL A 135 1.61 2.14 -3.51
CA VAL A 135 2.97 1.75 -3.05
C VAL A 135 3.95 2.92 -3.15
N LEU A 136 3.86 3.71 -4.21
CA LEU A 136 4.77 4.83 -4.46
C LEU A 136 4.51 6.04 -3.57
N ARG A 137 3.26 6.27 -3.17
CA ARG A 137 2.80 7.45 -2.43
C ARG A 137 2.71 7.24 -0.92
N LEU A 138 2.44 6.00 -0.49
CA LEU A 138 2.32 5.68 0.92
C LEU A 138 3.68 5.75 1.61
N PRO A 139 3.74 6.37 2.80
CA PRO A 139 4.96 6.43 3.60
C PRO A 139 5.29 5.09 4.26
N GLU A 140 6.37 5.02 5.04
CA GLU A 140 6.85 3.76 5.62
C GLU A 140 6.50 3.60 7.10
N ARG A 141 6.27 4.70 7.84
CA ARG A 141 6.08 4.69 9.29
C ARG A 141 4.69 5.20 9.64
N TYR A 142 3.81 4.28 9.95
CA TYR A 142 2.41 4.52 10.31
C TYR A 142 2.24 4.45 11.82
N LEU A 143 2.19 5.59 12.48
CA LEU A 143 1.94 5.71 13.91
C LEU A 143 0.47 5.48 14.22
N ILE A 144 0.17 4.56 15.12
CA ILE A 144 -1.17 4.38 15.69
C ILE A 144 -1.17 5.00 17.09
N THR A 145 -2.09 5.89 17.39
CA THR A 145 -2.15 6.48 18.73
C THR A 145 -2.45 5.42 19.78
N PRO A 146 -1.87 5.51 20.99
CA PRO A 146 -2.43 4.84 22.15
C PRO A 146 -3.91 5.22 22.32
N SER A 147 -4.72 4.31 22.90
CA SER A 147 -6.12 4.64 23.21
C SER A 147 -6.16 5.42 24.53
N PRO A 148 -6.65 6.67 24.53
CA PRO A 148 -6.90 7.39 25.76
C PRO A 148 -8.18 6.87 26.44
N ASP A 149 -8.19 6.90 27.76
CA ASP A 149 -9.36 6.57 28.57
C ASP A 149 -10.29 7.77 28.77
N ASP A 150 -9.72 9.00 28.66
CA ASP A 150 -10.43 10.26 28.85
C ASP A 150 -9.83 11.40 28.02
N ALA A 151 -10.46 12.59 28.06
CA ALA A 151 -10.01 13.78 27.33
C ALA A 151 -8.65 14.30 27.81
N ALA A 152 -8.29 14.14 29.09
CA ALA A 152 -7.01 14.60 29.61
C ALA A 152 -5.86 13.74 29.07
N GLN A 153 -6.02 12.42 29.04
CA GLN A 153 -5.08 11.51 28.38
C GLN A 153 -5.00 11.78 26.88
N ALA A 154 -6.15 12.04 26.22
CA ALA A 154 -6.17 12.37 24.80
C ALA A 154 -5.30 13.60 24.50
N ALA A 155 -5.39 14.66 25.29
CA ALA A 155 -4.56 15.86 25.15
C ALA A 155 -3.06 15.55 25.35
N ALA A 156 -2.71 14.73 26.35
CA ALA A 156 -1.32 14.32 26.59
C ALA A 156 -0.75 13.50 25.43
N ILE A 157 -1.53 12.53 24.90
CA ILE A 157 -1.14 11.71 23.74
C ILE A 157 -0.99 12.58 22.49
N ALA A 158 -1.90 13.55 22.25
CA ALA A 158 -1.77 14.48 21.11
C ALA A 158 -0.46 15.27 21.17
N GLY A 159 -0.02 15.68 22.35
CA GLY A 159 1.28 16.32 22.58
C GLY A 159 2.45 15.41 22.21
N GLN A 160 2.43 14.15 22.66
CA GLN A 160 3.45 13.14 22.34
C GLN A 160 3.50 12.84 20.82
N VAL A 161 2.34 12.66 20.20
CA VAL A 161 2.23 12.45 18.74
C VAL A 161 2.83 13.63 17.99
N THR A 162 2.46 14.87 18.36
CA THR A 162 3.01 16.09 17.74
C THR A 162 4.53 16.16 17.85
N GLN A 163 5.09 15.78 19.00
CA GLN A 163 6.54 15.71 19.19
C GLN A 163 7.18 14.65 18.29
N ALA A 164 6.60 13.44 18.22
CA ALA A 164 7.08 12.37 17.35
C ALA A 164 7.05 12.76 15.87
N LEU A 165 5.99 13.46 15.40
CA LEU A 165 5.90 13.96 14.03
C LEU A 165 6.99 15.00 13.73
N ARG A 166 7.19 15.97 14.61
CA ARG A 166 8.26 16.99 14.48
C ARG A 166 9.66 16.40 14.50
N ALA A 167 9.85 15.30 15.25
CA ALA A 167 11.11 14.56 15.29
C ALA A 167 11.30 13.62 14.08
N GLY A 168 10.35 13.57 13.14
CA GLY A 168 10.39 12.68 11.98
C GLY A 168 10.34 11.19 12.35
N GLN A 169 9.70 10.82 13.45
CA GLN A 169 9.56 9.42 13.87
C GLN A 169 8.42 8.69 13.17
N ALA A 170 7.44 9.43 12.64
CA ALA A 170 6.32 8.89 11.87
C ALA A 170 5.99 9.78 10.67
N ASP A 171 5.45 9.17 9.62
CA ASP A 171 5.13 9.81 8.34
C ASP A 171 3.63 9.75 8.02
N MET A 172 2.85 9.07 8.85
CA MET A 172 1.38 8.94 8.78
C MET A 172 0.86 8.58 10.17
N VAL A 173 -0.35 9.05 10.51
CA VAL A 173 -0.96 8.82 11.83
C VAL A 173 -2.35 8.21 11.70
N GLN A 174 -2.64 7.22 12.55
CA GLN A 174 -4.00 6.75 12.85
C GLN A 174 -4.42 7.29 14.22
N VAL A 175 -5.49 8.05 14.27
CA VAL A 175 -6.14 8.42 15.53
C VAL A 175 -7.11 7.31 15.93
N ARG A 176 -6.78 6.64 17.04
CA ARG A 176 -7.53 5.51 17.58
C ARG A 176 -7.91 5.79 19.04
N ALA A 177 -9.21 5.91 19.32
CA ALA A 177 -9.77 6.12 20.66
C ALA A 177 -11.16 5.49 20.72
N PRO A 178 -11.26 4.14 20.80
CA PRO A 178 -12.53 3.42 20.69
C PRO A 178 -13.51 3.72 21.83
N ASP A 179 -13.01 4.18 22.96
CA ASP A 179 -13.76 4.37 24.18
C ASP A 179 -14.20 5.83 24.40
N LEU A 180 -13.71 6.77 23.56
CA LEU A 180 -14.13 8.16 23.60
C LEU A 180 -15.48 8.39 22.89
N GLY A 181 -16.29 9.27 23.46
CA GLY A 181 -17.46 9.81 22.81
C GLY A 181 -17.11 10.72 21.63
N ARG A 182 -18.12 11.02 20.79
CA ARG A 182 -17.90 11.81 19.56
C ARG A 182 -17.18 13.14 19.81
N VAL A 183 -17.58 13.90 20.82
CA VAL A 183 -17.02 15.23 21.11
C VAL A 183 -15.53 15.12 21.45
N ASP A 184 -15.20 14.31 22.46
CA ASP A 184 -13.80 14.12 22.90
C ASP A 184 -12.93 13.49 21.81
N TYR A 185 -13.49 12.60 20.99
CA TYR A 185 -12.79 12.03 19.83
C TYR A 185 -12.47 13.10 18.78
N CYS A 186 -13.43 13.97 18.44
CA CYS A 186 -13.23 15.04 17.47
C CYS A 186 -12.20 16.07 17.96
N ASP A 187 -12.22 16.41 19.25
CA ASP A 187 -11.22 17.29 19.87
C ASP A 187 -9.82 16.66 19.83
N PHE A 188 -9.71 15.36 20.14
CA PHE A 188 -8.46 14.60 20.01
C PHE A 188 -7.95 14.55 18.57
N LEU A 189 -8.84 14.30 17.60
CA LEU A 189 -8.52 14.30 16.18
C LEU A 189 -8.02 15.68 15.73
N ALA A 190 -8.72 16.77 16.13
CA ALA A 190 -8.33 18.13 15.80
C ALA A 190 -6.95 18.51 16.34
N ALA A 191 -6.65 18.09 17.58
CA ALA A 191 -5.35 18.35 18.23
C ALA A 191 -4.17 17.67 17.49
N ILE A 192 -4.42 16.60 16.72
CA ILE A 192 -3.41 15.89 15.92
C ILE A 192 -3.39 16.39 14.47
N THR A 193 -4.54 16.62 13.85
CA THR A 193 -4.63 17.01 12.44
C THR A 193 -3.97 18.36 12.17
N GLY A 194 -4.13 19.36 13.04
CA GLY A 194 -3.50 20.67 12.84
C GLY A 194 -1.97 20.60 12.70
N PRO A 195 -1.24 20.02 13.68
CA PRO A 195 0.20 19.81 13.56
C PRO A 195 0.62 18.91 12.39
N ALA A 196 -0.16 17.86 12.08
CA ALA A 196 0.14 16.93 10.98
C ALA A 196 0.00 17.63 9.61
N ASP A 197 -1.06 18.42 9.41
CA ASP A 197 -1.29 19.20 8.19
C ASP A 197 -0.15 20.19 7.93
N ALA A 198 0.35 20.85 8.98
CA ALA A 198 1.47 21.77 8.86
C ALA A 198 2.78 21.09 8.40
N LEU A 199 2.87 19.77 8.58
CA LEU A 199 4.01 18.94 8.16
C LEU A 199 3.72 18.13 6.87
N GLY A 200 2.52 18.26 6.31
CA GLY A 200 2.09 17.46 5.15
C GLY A 200 1.91 15.97 5.45
N ILE A 201 1.67 15.61 6.71
CA ILE A 201 1.56 14.22 7.17
C ILE A 201 0.09 13.78 7.14
N PRO A 202 -0.25 12.69 6.42
CA PRO A 202 -1.62 12.18 6.37
C PRO A 202 -2.11 11.67 7.74
N VAL A 203 -3.37 11.95 8.04
CA VAL A 203 -4.07 11.45 9.23
C VAL A 203 -5.25 10.58 8.80
N LEU A 204 -5.42 9.43 9.45
CA LEU A 204 -6.58 8.56 9.31
C LEU A 204 -7.30 8.44 10.65
N ALA A 205 -8.62 8.46 10.60
CA ALA A 205 -9.47 8.28 11.76
C ALA A 205 -10.01 6.86 11.86
N ASN A 206 -9.93 6.25 13.04
CA ASN A 206 -10.64 5.01 13.37
C ASN A 206 -11.94 5.37 14.08
N ALA A 207 -12.87 5.99 13.35
CA ALA A 207 -14.16 6.47 13.84
C ALA A 207 -15.28 6.21 12.82
N PRO A 208 -16.57 6.35 13.21
CA PRO A 208 -17.67 6.40 12.25
C PRO A 208 -17.47 7.54 11.23
N PRO A 209 -17.75 7.31 9.93
CA PRO A 209 -17.58 8.34 8.90
C PRO A 209 -18.39 9.63 9.16
N ASP A 210 -19.55 9.51 9.77
CA ASP A 210 -20.42 10.63 10.14
C ASP A 210 -19.83 11.57 11.20
N TRP A 211 -18.78 11.15 11.91
CA TRP A 211 -18.03 12.00 12.85
C TRP A 211 -17.02 12.91 12.14
N LEU A 212 -16.72 12.64 10.87
CA LEU A 212 -15.63 13.28 10.13
C LEU A 212 -16.08 14.42 9.21
N ALA A 213 -17.33 14.87 9.32
CA ALA A 213 -17.87 15.94 8.47
C ALA A 213 -16.99 17.23 8.46
N ASP A 214 -16.42 17.57 9.62
CA ASP A 214 -15.56 18.73 9.79
C ASP A 214 -14.08 18.47 9.43
N PHE A 215 -13.74 17.23 9.01
CA PHE A 215 -12.39 16.78 8.69
C PHE A 215 -12.28 16.21 7.27
N PRO A 216 -12.54 17.00 6.22
CA PRO A 216 -12.71 16.48 4.85
C PRO A 216 -11.44 15.85 4.26
N ARG A 217 -10.25 16.15 4.80
CA ARG A 217 -8.96 15.57 4.34
C ARG A 217 -8.51 14.36 5.13
N VAL A 218 -9.16 14.06 6.24
CA VAL A 218 -8.83 12.90 7.08
C VAL A 218 -9.30 11.62 6.40
N GLY A 219 -8.40 10.65 6.32
CA GLY A 219 -8.71 9.32 5.79
C GLY A 219 -9.44 8.45 6.81
N LEU A 220 -9.80 7.24 6.39
CA LEU A 220 -10.48 6.25 7.22
C LEU A 220 -9.56 5.06 7.49
N HIS A 221 -9.45 4.65 8.75
CA HIS A 221 -8.92 3.34 9.12
C HIS A 221 -10.04 2.49 9.70
N LEU A 222 -10.38 1.43 9.01
CA LEU A 222 -11.54 0.59 9.32
C LEU A 222 -11.09 -0.60 10.18
N PRO A 223 -11.60 -0.75 11.43
CA PRO A 223 -11.38 -1.96 12.20
C PRO A 223 -12.13 -3.13 11.56
N GLU A 224 -11.62 -4.36 11.75
CA GLU A 224 -12.12 -5.56 11.08
C GLU A 224 -13.63 -5.74 11.18
N ARG A 225 -14.21 -5.54 12.36
CA ARG A 225 -15.66 -5.63 12.61
C ARG A 225 -16.52 -4.70 11.74
N ARG A 226 -15.94 -3.59 11.21
CA ARG A 226 -16.67 -2.63 10.37
C ARG A 226 -16.58 -2.93 8.89
N TRP A 227 -15.37 -3.20 8.39
CA TRP A 227 -15.18 -3.32 6.95
C TRP A 227 -15.61 -4.69 6.40
N ARG A 228 -15.64 -5.75 7.24
CA ARG A 228 -16.11 -7.06 6.80
C ARG A 228 -17.56 -7.07 6.33
N GLU A 229 -18.39 -6.15 6.82
CA GLU A 229 -19.81 -6.01 6.48
C GLU A 229 -20.07 -5.04 5.33
N LEU A 230 -19.04 -4.36 4.81
CA LEU A 230 -19.20 -3.40 3.72
C LEU A 230 -19.32 -4.10 2.37
N ASP A 231 -20.26 -3.64 1.55
CA ASP A 231 -20.41 -4.07 0.16
C ASP A 231 -19.59 -3.21 -0.82
N ALA A 232 -19.18 -2.02 -0.41
CA ALA A 232 -18.39 -1.10 -1.21
C ALA A 232 -17.41 -0.27 -0.36
N ARG A 233 -16.35 0.23 -1.01
CA ARG A 233 -15.39 1.14 -0.39
C ARG A 233 -16.11 2.41 0.08
N PRO A 234 -15.94 2.86 1.33
CA PRO A 234 -16.48 4.13 1.79
C PRO A 234 -15.90 5.31 1.01
N ALA A 235 -16.74 6.32 0.75
CA ALA A 235 -16.26 7.56 0.18
C ALA A 235 -15.34 8.29 1.17
N SER A 236 -14.18 8.71 0.71
CA SER A 236 -13.21 9.51 1.47
C SER A 236 -12.31 10.24 0.49
N ALA A 237 -11.97 11.49 0.79
CA ALA A 237 -10.95 12.23 0.04
C ALA A 237 -9.52 11.82 0.45
N GLY A 238 -9.34 11.25 1.65
CA GLY A 238 -8.09 10.67 2.13
C GLY A 238 -7.99 9.16 1.88
N TRP A 239 -6.96 8.56 2.42
CA TRP A 239 -6.73 7.11 2.37
C TRP A 239 -7.83 6.33 3.08
N VAL A 240 -8.19 5.18 2.54
CA VAL A 240 -9.09 4.21 3.21
C VAL A 240 -8.32 2.92 3.44
N ALA A 241 -8.06 2.62 4.69
CA ALA A 241 -7.30 1.47 5.13
C ALA A 241 -8.12 0.54 6.03
N ALA A 242 -7.66 -0.69 6.23
CA ALA A 242 -8.25 -1.64 7.15
C ALA A 242 -7.22 -2.42 7.97
N SER A 243 -7.61 -2.84 9.17
CA SER A 243 -6.91 -3.89 9.92
C SER A 243 -7.34 -5.26 9.41
N VAL A 244 -6.38 -6.13 9.11
CA VAL A 244 -6.60 -7.51 8.66
C VAL A 244 -5.75 -8.49 9.47
N HIS A 245 -6.23 -9.74 9.62
CA HIS A 245 -5.58 -10.74 10.45
C HIS A 245 -5.37 -12.08 9.73
N ASP A 246 -5.95 -12.24 8.53
CA ASP A 246 -5.90 -13.45 7.74
C ASP A 246 -5.79 -13.14 6.24
N ARG A 247 -5.52 -14.18 5.46
CA ARG A 247 -5.40 -14.09 4.00
C ARG A 247 -6.70 -13.69 3.32
N ALA A 248 -7.82 -14.23 3.77
CA ALA A 248 -9.15 -13.89 3.23
C ALA A 248 -9.46 -12.41 3.43
N GLY A 249 -8.98 -11.82 4.55
CA GLY A 249 -9.06 -10.38 4.78
C GLY A 249 -8.27 -9.55 3.78
N LEU A 250 -7.07 -10.00 3.39
CA LEU A 250 -6.27 -9.33 2.34
C LEU A 250 -7.02 -9.33 0.99
N GLU A 251 -7.54 -10.49 0.59
CA GLU A 251 -8.26 -10.67 -0.67
C GLU A 251 -9.54 -9.81 -0.70
N ARG A 252 -10.33 -9.82 0.39
CA ARG A 252 -11.55 -9.02 0.47
C ARG A 252 -11.25 -7.51 0.53
N ALA A 253 -10.21 -7.07 1.25
CA ALA A 253 -9.82 -5.66 1.30
C ALA A 253 -9.42 -5.15 -0.09
N ALA A 254 -8.72 -5.96 -0.87
CA ALA A 254 -8.39 -5.68 -2.26
C ALA A 254 -9.64 -5.61 -3.15
N ALA A 255 -10.58 -6.58 -3.02
CA ALA A 255 -11.84 -6.59 -3.76
C ALA A 255 -12.72 -5.38 -3.45
N LEU A 256 -12.71 -4.87 -2.22
CA LEU A 256 -13.37 -3.62 -1.84
C LEU A 256 -12.68 -2.36 -2.39
N GLY A 257 -11.48 -2.48 -2.98
CA GLY A 257 -10.72 -1.35 -3.47
C GLY A 257 -10.16 -0.46 -2.37
N LEU A 258 -9.83 -1.02 -1.20
CA LEU A 258 -9.14 -0.28 -0.15
C LEU A 258 -7.73 0.10 -0.61
N ASP A 259 -7.16 1.16 -0.02
CA ASP A 259 -5.88 1.69 -0.49
C ASP A 259 -4.68 0.95 0.09
N PHE A 260 -4.79 0.47 1.33
CA PHE A 260 -3.79 -0.37 2.00
C PHE A 260 -4.38 -1.09 3.22
N VAL A 261 -3.63 -2.01 3.79
CA VAL A 261 -3.99 -2.70 5.01
C VAL A 261 -2.87 -2.73 6.04
N VAL A 262 -3.28 -2.92 7.30
CA VAL A 262 -2.39 -3.24 8.41
C VAL A 262 -2.60 -4.70 8.78
N LEU A 263 -1.58 -5.51 8.59
CA LEU A 263 -1.61 -6.97 8.84
C LEU A 263 -0.85 -7.31 10.13
N GLY A 264 -1.50 -8.01 11.02
CA GLY A 264 -0.86 -8.44 12.28
C GLY A 264 -1.76 -9.22 13.22
N PRO A 265 -1.18 -9.64 14.36
CA PRO A 265 0.19 -9.32 14.81
C PRO A 265 1.27 -10.19 14.15
N VAL A 266 2.36 -9.56 13.68
CA VAL A 266 3.51 -10.29 13.12
C VAL A 266 4.34 -10.94 14.21
N GLN A 267 4.53 -10.24 15.32
CA GLN A 267 5.20 -10.72 16.54
C GLN A 267 4.27 -10.60 17.75
N ALA A 268 4.49 -11.39 18.76
CA ALA A 268 3.75 -11.28 20.01
C ALA A 268 3.84 -9.86 20.58
N THR A 269 2.73 -9.34 21.09
CA THR A 269 2.64 -7.98 21.59
C THR A 269 1.87 -7.92 22.90
N ALA A 270 2.31 -7.04 23.80
CA ALA A 270 1.63 -6.80 25.07
C ALA A 270 0.22 -6.18 24.90
N THR A 271 -0.06 -5.57 23.76
CA THR A 271 -1.38 -4.92 23.48
C THR A 271 -2.50 -5.96 23.29
N HIS A 272 -2.16 -7.17 22.81
CA HIS A 272 -3.10 -8.28 22.65
C HIS A 272 -2.46 -9.57 23.16
N PRO A 273 -2.33 -9.73 24.49
CA PRO A 273 -1.76 -10.93 25.07
C PRO A 273 -2.65 -12.13 24.72
N GLY A 274 -2.06 -13.16 24.12
CA GLY A 274 -2.79 -14.38 23.69
C GLY A 274 -3.18 -14.42 22.22
N ALA A 275 -3.03 -13.34 21.43
CA ALA A 275 -3.17 -13.42 19.98
C ALA A 275 -2.00 -14.20 19.37
N GLU A 276 -2.30 -15.22 18.56
CA GLU A 276 -1.27 -15.98 17.83
C GLU A 276 -0.54 -15.05 16.85
N ALA A 277 0.77 -14.95 16.97
CA ALA A 277 1.59 -14.18 16.05
C ALA A 277 1.75 -14.94 14.73
N LEU A 278 1.66 -14.22 13.61
CA LEU A 278 1.86 -14.78 12.26
C LEU A 278 3.29 -15.33 12.07
N GLY A 279 4.26 -14.67 12.70
CA GLY A 279 5.66 -14.90 12.38
C GLY A 279 6.07 -14.33 11.03
N TRP A 280 7.36 -14.07 10.85
CA TRP A 280 7.88 -13.41 9.65
C TRP A 280 7.74 -14.25 8.37
N GLY A 281 7.80 -15.58 8.47
CA GLY A 281 7.65 -16.46 7.30
C GLY A 281 6.25 -16.34 6.68
N ARG A 282 5.20 -16.59 7.47
CA ARG A 282 3.81 -16.49 7.04
C ARG A 282 3.47 -15.05 6.60
N PHE A 283 3.95 -14.05 7.32
CA PHE A 283 3.77 -12.65 6.94
C PHE A 283 4.33 -12.36 5.54
N ALA A 284 5.58 -12.74 5.27
CA ALA A 284 6.22 -12.52 3.97
C ALA A 284 5.50 -13.25 2.83
N ASP A 285 5.03 -14.48 3.08
CA ASP A 285 4.26 -15.24 2.07
C ASP A 285 2.95 -14.56 1.71
N TRP A 286 2.24 -14.03 2.70
CA TRP A 286 0.97 -13.35 2.47
C TRP A 286 1.16 -12.00 1.79
N VAL A 287 2.20 -11.25 2.16
CA VAL A 287 2.52 -9.94 1.56
C VAL A 287 2.85 -10.10 0.06
N ARG A 288 3.65 -11.11 -0.32
CA ARG A 288 3.97 -11.35 -1.74
C ARG A 288 2.74 -11.59 -2.62
N GLY A 289 1.71 -12.23 -2.08
CA GLY A 289 0.45 -12.48 -2.77
C GLY A 289 -0.59 -11.37 -2.65
N ALA A 290 -0.32 -10.30 -1.89
CA ALA A 290 -1.27 -9.23 -1.66
C ALA A 290 -1.42 -8.32 -2.89
N ALA A 291 -2.66 -7.95 -3.21
CA ALA A 291 -2.98 -7.03 -4.31
C ALA A 291 -3.01 -5.56 -3.90
N LEU A 292 -2.66 -5.26 -2.66
CA LEU A 292 -2.60 -3.90 -2.10
C LEU A 292 -1.45 -3.77 -1.09
N PRO A 293 -0.95 -2.54 -0.82
CA PRO A 293 0.14 -2.32 0.13
C PRO A 293 -0.20 -2.80 1.54
N VAL A 294 0.77 -3.46 2.19
CA VAL A 294 0.62 -4.05 3.52
C VAL A 294 1.60 -3.43 4.50
N TYR A 295 1.11 -2.96 5.65
CA TYR A 295 1.94 -2.57 6.79
C TYR A 295 2.00 -3.69 7.81
N ALA A 296 3.19 -3.96 8.35
CA ALA A 296 3.37 -4.91 9.44
C ALA A 296 2.96 -4.30 10.78
N LEU A 297 2.12 -4.98 11.56
CA LEU A 297 1.73 -4.59 12.92
C LEU A 297 2.09 -5.69 13.92
N GLY A 298 2.37 -5.29 15.16
CA GLY A 298 2.67 -6.20 16.28
C GLY A 298 4.15 -6.35 16.54
N GLY A 299 4.64 -5.73 17.63
CA GLY A 299 6.05 -5.72 18.02
C GLY A 299 6.95 -4.90 17.09
N MET A 300 6.38 -4.00 16.29
CA MET A 300 7.12 -3.19 15.31
C MET A 300 7.70 -1.91 15.92
N SER A 301 8.89 -1.54 15.44
CA SER A 301 9.57 -0.27 15.70
C SER A 301 10.40 0.11 14.47
N ALA A 302 11.03 1.29 14.49
CA ALA A 302 11.88 1.75 13.39
C ALA A 302 12.97 0.73 12.99
N VAL A 303 13.50 -0.06 13.97
CA VAL A 303 14.49 -1.12 13.73
C VAL A 303 13.93 -2.26 12.88
N SER A 304 12.60 -2.47 12.89
CA SER A 304 11.94 -3.52 12.11
C SER A 304 11.80 -3.18 10.63
N LEU A 305 11.96 -1.91 10.25
CA LEU A 305 11.67 -1.42 8.90
C LEU A 305 12.46 -2.15 7.79
N PRO A 306 13.79 -2.37 7.90
CA PRO A 306 14.54 -3.09 6.87
C PRO A 306 14.02 -4.51 6.64
N ARG A 307 13.71 -5.25 7.71
CA ARG A 307 13.16 -6.61 7.63
C ARG A 307 11.75 -6.61 7.01
N THR A 308 10.93 -5.64 7.37
CA THR A 308 9.58 -5.47 6.82
C THR A 308 9.64 -5.21 5.32
N ARG A 309 10.54 -4.34 4.89
CA ARG A 309 10.78 -4.03 3.46
C ARG A 309 11.29 -5.25 2.69
N ALA A 310 12.21 -6.00 3.27
CA ALA A 310 12.72 -7.24 2.66
C ALA A 310 11.63 -8.33 2.53
N ALA A 311 10.59 -8.30 3.36
CA ALA A 311 9.40 -9.14 3.23
C ALA A 311 8.41 -8.67 2.15
N GLY A 312 8.67 -7.53 1.47
CA GLY A 312 7.80 -6.95 0.44
C GLY A 312 6.78 -5.94 0.96
N ALA A 313 6.65 -5.78 2.26
CA ALA A 313 5.66 -4.88 2.84
C ALA A 313 5.97 -3.39 2.57
N GLN A 314 4.94 -2.55 2.70
CA GLN A 314 5.05 -1.09 2.54
C GLN A 314 5.88 -0.46 3.66
N GLY A 315 5.66 -0.91 4.88
CA GLY A 315 6.30 -0.36 6.05
C GLY A 315 5.77 -0.97 7.34
N ILE A 316 5.94 -0.25 8.43
CA ILE A 316 5.51 -0.65 9.77
C ILE A 316 4.34 0.20 10.25
N ALA A 317 3.42 -0.43 11.00
CA ALA A 317 2.44 0.23 11.83
C ALA A 317 2.79 -0.06 13.30
N ALA A 318 2.88 0.96 14.12
CA ALA A 318 3.25 0.79 15.53
C ALA A 318 2.59 1.82 16.45
N ILE A 319 2.35 1.43 17.69
CA ILE A 319 1.88 2.32 18.74
C ILE A 319 3.11 2.92 19.46
N ARG A 320 3.71 2.17 20.36
CA ARG A 320 4.83 2.64 21.20
C ARG A 320 6.15 2.75 20.44
N GLY A 321 6.39 1.89 19.47
CA GLY A 321 7.65 1.82 18.74
C GLY A 321 7.94 2.99 17.78
N LEU A 322 6.99 3.94 17.66
CA LEU A 322 7.11 5.19 16.90
C LEU A 322 6.82 6.45 17.74
N LEU A 323 6.60 6.31 19.04
CA LEU A 323 6.39 7.45 19.95
C LEU A 323 7.66 7.85 20.73
N GLY A 324 8.71 7.05 20.70
CA GLY A 324 9.94 7.25 21.47
C GLY A 324 9.97 6.48 22.76
#